data_e73ee841803e2d28f3ed2e52ebbf8181
#
_entry.id   e73ee841803e2d28f3ed2e52ebbf8181
#
_cell.length_a   1.000
_cell.length_b   1.000
_cell.length_c   1.000
_cell.angle_alpha   90.00
_cell.angle_beta   90.00
_cell.angle_gamma   90.00
#
_symmetry.space_group_name_H-M   'P 1'
#
loop_
_entity.id
_entity.type
_entity.pdbx_description
1 polymer ?
#
loop_
_entity_poly.entity_id
_entity_poly.type
_entity_poly.pdbx_seq_one_letter_code
_entity_poly.pdbx_strand_id
1 'polypeptide(L)'
;MSSVKTVQFQKQKNMKQFTKFFFILLGGMATAQTSFTWSPNDTIIQDVNPELYTEILIEQINTSGETLELGIEVVKNTIDESWDGMICLQGLCLGQIRPEGFTSQMAPISGELNGYTKLTVYPAGGTQSGELRIRVFNINNPTDGDTCTWIVNSVAAIGVNEIESNSCQLFPNPSTEFVNIESGSEFDKIEIVDLQGRILVSQKVAETSNFQLNISKLKSANYIVRLFNGQEVFSSKNLIIND
;
A
#
# COMPACT_ATOMS: atom_id res chain seq x y z
N MET A 1 34.32 107.43 -14.76
CA MET A 1 34.43 106.34 -13.80
C MET A 1 33.23 105.37 -14.02
N SER A 2 33.43 104.39 -14.86
CA SER A 2 32.37 103.52 -15.36
C SER A 2 32.53 102.11 -14.75
N SER A 3 31.51 101.67 -14.02
CA SER A 3 31.46 100.27 -13.45
C SER A 3 30.77 99.35 -14.41
N VAL A 4 31.51 98.38 -14.94
CA VAL A 4 31.01 97.33 -15.85
C VAL A 4 30.38 96.23 -14.98
N LYS A 5 29.08 96.03 -15.14
CA LYS A 5 28.37 94.84 -14.55
C LYS A 5 28.51 93.71 -15.49
N THR A 6 29.20 92.66 -15.03
CA THR A 6 29.28 91.39 -15.69
C THR A 6 27.99 90.57 -15.43
N VAL A 7 27.25 90.26 -16.49
CA VAL A 7 26.07 89.40 -16.46
C VAL A 7 26.53 87.93 -16.66
N GLN A 8 26.38 87.11 -15.63
CA GLN A 8 26.61 85.69 -15.73
C GLN A 8 25.36 85.00 -16.34
N PHE A 9 25.51 84.40 -17.46
CA PHE A 9 24.48 83.49 -18.07
C PHE A 9 24.57 82.16 -17.41
N GLN A 10 23.59 81.81 -16.56
CA GLN A 10 23.40 80.46 -16.03
C GLN A 10 22.68 79.59 -17.08
N LYS A 11 23.42 78.61 -17.61
CA LYS A 11 22.92 77.63 -18.56
C LYS A 11 22.16 76.55 -17.81
N GLN A 12 20.80 76.60 -17.81
CA GLN A 12 19.94 75.60 -17.24
C GLN A 12 20.03 74.33 -18.13
N LYS A 13 20.63 73.27 -17.56
CA LYS A 13 20.67 71.93 -18.18
C LYS A 13 19.37 71.19 -17.84
N ASN A 14 18.44 71.14 -18.75
CA ASN A 14 17.24 70.30 -18.62
C ASN A 14 17.65 68.84 -18.66
N MET A 15 17.70 68.21 -17.49
CA MET A 15 17.88 66.78 -17.30
C MET A 15 16.51 66.13 -17.39
N LYS A 16 16.18 65.62 -18.58
CA LYS A 16 14.99 64.75 -18.71
C LYS A 16 15.27 63.43 -17.99
N GLN A 17 14.68 63.29 -16.80
CA GLN A 17 14.62 62.00 -16.15
C GLN A 17 13.71 61.05 -16.95
N PHE A 18 14.33 60.14 -17.67
CA PHE A 18 13.65 58.95 -18.21
C PHE A 18 13.41 57.99 -17.07
N THR A 19 12.23 58.08 -16.44
CA THR A 19 11.75 57.02 -15.52
C THR A 19 11.44 55.78 -16.38
N LYS A 20 12.38 54.83 -16.43
CA LYS A 20 12.13 53.50 -16.98
C LYS A 20 11.22 52.78 -15.99
N PHE A 21 9.94 52.72 -16.29
CA PHE A 21 9.01 51.80 -15.67
C PHE A 21 9.41 50.38 -16.05
N PHE A 22 10.10 49.68 -15.15
CA PHE A 22 10.40 48.26 -15.29
C PHE A 22 9.14 47.53 -14.83
N PHE A 23 8.28 47.16 -15.81
CA PHE A 23 7.18 46.26 -15.58
C PHE A 23 7.79 44.88 -15.32
N ILE A 24 7.95 44.49 -14.04
CA ILE A 24 8.19 43.12 -13.66
C ILE A 24 6.87 42.39 -13.89
N LEU A 25 6.77 41.72 -15.06
CA LEU A 25 5.77 40.64 -15.23
C LEU A 25 6.15 39.53 -14.24
N LEU A 26 5.55 39.57 -13.05
CA LEU A 26 5.41 38.39 -12.24
C LEU A 26 4.45 37.47 -13.01
N GLY A 27 5.03 36.65 -13.90
CA GLY A 27 4.36 35.48 -14.41
C GLY A 27 4.12 34.54 -13.24
N GLY A 28 2.99 34.71 -12.57
CA GLY A 28 2.49 33.67 -11.66
C GLY A 28 2.39 32.41 -12.51
N MET A 29 3.17 31.38 -12.16
CA MET A 29 2.87 30.03 -12.60
C MET A 29 1.50 29.73 -11.99
N ALA A 30 0.44 29.93 -12.78
CA ALA A 30 -0.86 29.39 -12.46
C ALA A 30 -0.67 27.87 -12.52
N THR A 31 -0.46 27.21 -11.39
CA THR A 31 -0.69 25.78 -11.28
C THR A 31 -2.16 25.61 -11.63
N ALA A 32 -2.42 24.91 -12.73
CA ALA A 32 -3.78 24.53 -13.08
C ALA A 32 -4.30 23.70 -11.91
N GLN A 33 -5.11 24.31 -11.06
CA GLN A 33 -5.76 23.61 -9.96
C GLN A 33 -6.88 22.80 -10.60
N THR A 34 -6.80 21.47 -10.46
CA THR A 34 -7.85 20.57 -10.91
C THR A 34 -9.13 20.80 -10.09
N SER A 35 -10.28 20.58 -10.71
CA SER A 35 -11.59 20.67 -10.05
C SER A 35 -11.85 19.54 -9.04
N PHE A 36 -10.92 18.62 -8.91
CA PHE A 36 -10.94 17.51 -7.94
C PHE A 36 -9.53 17.23 -7.41
N THR A 37 -9.46 16.51 -6.28
CA THR A 37 -8.23 15.97 -5.70
C THR A 37 -8.38 14.46 -5.46
N TRP A 38 -7.28 13.78 -5.18
CA TRP A 38 -7.25 12.34 -4.98
C TRP A 38 -7.32 11.95 -3.49
N SER A 39 -7.98 10.83 -3.21
CA SER A 39 -7.98 10.20 -1.89
C SER A 39 -7.86 8.67 -2.05
N PRO A 40 -6.97 7.98 -1.32
CA PRO A 40 -5.98 8.55 -0.40
C PRO A 40 -4.82 9.28 -1.11
N ASN A 41 -4.48 8.91 -2.34
CA ASN A 41 -3.43 9.49 -3.20
C ASN A 41 -3.76 9.22 -4.67
N ASP A 42 -3.06 9.91 -5.57
CA ASP A 42 -3.07 9.67 -7.02
C ASP A 42 -2.39 8.36 -7.42
N THR A 43 -1.51 7.84 -6.56
CA THR A 43 -0.76 6.60 -6.81
C THR A 43 -0.89 5.65 -5.63
N ILE A 44 -1.28 4.42 -5.92
CA ILE A 44 -1.33 3.31 -4.96
C ILE A 44 -0.41 2.20 -5.43
N ILE A 45 0.48 1.75 -4.54
CA ILE A 45 1.32 0.56 -4.72
C ILE A 45 0.76 -0.50 -3.78
N GLN A 46 0.32 -1.62 -4.33
CA GLN A 46 -0.38 -2.67 -3.56
C GLN A 46 0.18 -4.05 -3.89
N ASP A 47 0.61 -4.75 -2.84
CA ASP A 47 0.86 -6.18 -2.93
C ASP A 47 -0.47 -6.95 -2.83
N VAL A 48 -0.69 -7.88 -3.73
CA VAL A 48 -1.93 -8.66 -3.82
C VAL A 48 -1.63 -10.16 -3.77
N ASN A 49 -2.55 -10.88 -3.16
CA ASN A 49 -2.49 -12.34 -3.15
C ASN A 49 -2.91 -12.87 -4.54
N PRO A 50 -2.10 -13.74 -5.18
CA PRO A 50 -2.40 -14.29 -6.51
C PRO A 50 -3.68 -15.13 -6.57
N GLU A 51 -4.17 -15.63 -5.44
CA GLU A 51 -5.34 -16.52 -5.36
C GLU A 51 -6.62 -15.78 -4.89
N LEU A 52 -6.58 -14.45 -4.75
CA LEU A 52 -7.70 -13.66 -4.24
C LEU A 52 -7.99 -12.45 -5.12
N TYR A 53 -9.27 -12.13 -5.26
CA TYR A 53 -9.69 -10.83 -5.80
C TYR A 53 -9.32 -9.71 -4.82
N THR A 54 -8.65 -8.70 -5.32
CA THR A 54 -8.30 -7.50 -4.54
C THR A 54 -8.89 -6.27 -5.20
N GLU A 55 -9.59 -5.46 -4.41
CA GLU A 55 -10.15 -4.17 -4.84
C GLU A 55 -9.28 -3.02 -4.34
N ILE A 56 -8.93 -2.09 -5.22
CA ILE A 56 -8.07 -0.95 -4.91
C ILE A 56 -8.75 0.32 -5.39
N LEU A 57 -9.18 1.14 -4.44
CA LEU A 57 -10.01 2.33 -4.68
C LEU A 57 -9.16 3.61 -4.68
N ILE A 58 -9.42 4.48 -5.65
CA ILE A 58 -8.96 5.88 -5.65
C ILE A 58 -10.20 6.76 -5.85
N GLU A 59 -10.45 7.67 -4.92
CA GLU A 59 -11.57 8.60 -5.00
C GLU A 59 -11.14 9.93 -5.64
N GLN A 60 -12.08 10.54 -6.33
CA GLN A 60 -12.00 11.92 -6.81
C GLN A 60 -12.83 12.80 -5.87
N ILE A 61 -12.15 13.54 -5.00
CA ILE A 61 -12.80 14.49 -4.09
C ILE A 61 -13.15 15.74 -4.89
N ASN A 62 -14.42 16.01 -5.08
CA ASN A 62 -14.86 17.21 -5.78
C ASN A 62 -14.52 18.48 -4.99
N THR A 63 -13.66 19.32 -5.52
CA THR A 63 -13.24 20.58 -4.91
C THR A 63 -13.84 21.82 -5.58
N SER A 64 -14.63 21.63 -6.65
CA SER A 64 -15.23 22.72 -7.42
C SER A 64 -16.47 23.30 -6.74
N GLY A 65 -17.15 22.53 -5.89
CA GLY A 65 -18.46 22.88 -5.32
C GLY A 65 -19.63 22.75 -6.31
N GLU A 66 -19.34 22.39 -7.56
CA GLU A 66 -20.34 22.21 -8.62
C GLU A 66 -20.40 20.74 -9.07
N THR A 67 -21.40 20.41 -9.89
CA THR A 67 -21.46 19.06 -10.48
C THR A 67 -20.32 18.89 -11.50
N LEU A 68 -19.50 17.85 -11.31
CA LEU A 68 -18.43 17.47 -12.23
C LEU A 68 -18.89 16.38 -13.18
N GLU A 69 -18.60 16.56 -14.45
CA GLU A 69 -18.72 15.54 -15.49
C GLU A 69 -17.31 15.09 -15.87
N LEU A 70 -16.90 13.89 -15.42
CA LEU A 70 -15.56 13.37 -15.61
C LEU A 70 -15.52 12.29 -16.70
N GLY A 71 -14.52 12.42 -17.56
CA GLY A 71 -14.10 11.40 -18.50
C GLY A 71 -12.83 10.70 -18.01
N ILE A 72 -12.59 9.51 -18.52
CA ILE A 72 -11.35 8.76 -18.31
C ILE A 72 -10.71 8.37 -19.63
N GLU A 73 -9.38 8.23 -19.59
CA GLU A 73 -8.55 7.64 -20.64
C GLU A 73 -7.51 6.73 -20.00
N VAL A 74 -7.44 5.48 -20.44
CA VAL A 74 -6.36 4.56 -20.03
C VAL A 74 -5.09 4.96 -20.79
N VAL A 75 -4.12 5.54 -20.07
CA VAL A 75 -2.87 6.04 -20.66
C VAL A 75 -1.72 5.05 -20.57
N LYS A 76 -1.85 4.04 -19.69
CA LYS A 76 -0.91 2.92 -19.61
C LYS A 76 -1.60 1.70 -19.01
N ASN A 77 -1.34 0.53 -19.58
CA ASN A 77 -1.72 -0.74 -18.97
C ASN A 77 -0.64 -1.79 -19.26
N THR A 78 0.03 -2.26 -18.22
CA THR A 78 0.99 -3.36 -18.26
C THR A 78 0.59 -4.51 -17.32
N ILE A 79 -0.66 -4.51 -16.86
CA ILE A 79 -1.20 -5.66 -16.13
C ILE A 79 -1.28 -6.84 -17.08
N ASP A 80 -0.82 -8.00 -16.64
CA ASP A 80 -0.78 -9.20 -17.45
C ASP A 80 -2.19 -9.59 -17.95
N GLU A 81 -2.31 -9.92 -19.22
CA GLU A 81 -3.59 -10.25 -19.86
C GLU A 81 -4.23 -11.54 -19.31
N SER A 82 -3.44 -12.38 -18.63
CA SER A 82 -3.96 -13.58 -17.97
C SER A 82 -4.67 -13.28 -16.64
N TRP A 83 -4.50 -12.07 -16.10
CA TRP A 83 -5.19 -11.68 -14.89
C TRP A 83 -6.65 -11.37 -15.18
N ASP A 84 -7.54 -11.92 -14.37
CA ASP A 84 -8.93 -11.48 -14.36
C ASP A 84 -9.06 -10.18 -13.57
N GLY A 85 -10.03 -9.36 -13.92
CA GLY A 85 -10.26 -8.11 -13.24
C GLY A 85 -11.16 -7.15 -13.98
N MET A 86 -11.43 -6.02 -13.34
CA MET A 86 -12.26 -4.98 -13.91
C MET A 86 -11.89 -3.59 -13.41
N ILE A 87 -12.32 -2.58 -14.17
CA ILE A 87 -12.32 -1.18 -13.72
C ILE A 87 -13.75 -0.78 -13.46
N CYS A 88 -14.04 -0.31 -12.25
CA CYS A 88 -15.30 0.35 -11.93
C CYS A 88 -15.07 1.85 -11.75
N LEU A 89 -15.95 2.62 -12.37
CA LEU A 89 -16.01 4.07 -12.28
C LEU A 89 -17.29 4.45 -11.50
N GLN A 90 -17.39 5.70 -11.06
CA GLN A 90 -18.64 6.20 -10.51
C GLN A 90 -19.81 5.84 -11.43
N GLY A 91 -20.71 4.98 -10.94
CA GLY A 91 -21.92 4.55 -11.64
C GLY A 91 -21.77 3.50 -12.74
N LEU A 92 -20.55 3.03 -13.05
CA LEU A 92 -20.30 2.08 -14.16
C LEU A 92 -19.16 1.13 -13.84
N CYS A 93 -19.35 -0.19 -14.05
CA CYS A 93 -18.27 -1.18 -14.05
C CYS A 93 -18.06 -1.72 -15.46
N LEU A 94 -16.81 -1.74 -15.92
CA LEU A 94 -16.45 -2.04 -17.31
C LEU A 94 -16.25 -3.54 -17.59
N GLY A 95 -16.34 -4.39 -16.57
CA GLY A 95 -16.27 -5.86 -16.70
C GLY A 95 -14.90 -6.45 -17.10
N GLN A 96 -13.91 -5.62 -17.41
CA GLN A 96 -12.53 -5.98 -17.74
C GLN A 96 -11.58 -4.85 -17.43
N ILE A 97 -10.28 -5.16 -17.26
CA ILE A 97 -9.21 -4.16 -17.28
C ILE A 97 -9.01 -3.74 -18.74
N ARG A 98 -9.12 -2.46 -19.01
CA ARG A 98 -9.16 -1.94 -20.38
C ARG A 98 -7.76 -1.63 -20.93
N PRO A 99 -7.54 -1.80 -22.27
CA PRO A 99 -6.26 -1.50 -22.90
C PRO A 99 -5.98 0.01 -22.95
N GLU A 100 -4.75 0.37 -23.26
CA GLU A 100 -4.35 1.75 -23.54
C GLU A 100 -5.20 2.38 -24.65
N GLY A 101 -5.49 3.67 -24.52
CA GLY A 101 -6.34 4.42 -25.42
C GLY A 101 -7.85 4.23 -25.20
N PHE A 102 -8.27 3.35 -24.28
CA PHE A 102 -9.68 3.20 -23.96
C PHE A 102 -10.20 4.44 -23.22
N THR A 103 -11.35 4.95 -23.63
CA THR A 103 -12.02 6.09 -23.00
C THR A 103 -13.43 5.73 -22.53
N SER A 104 -13.89 6.38 -21.46
CA SER A 104 -15.25 6.26 -20.94
C SER A 104 -15.63 7.49 -20.14
N GLN A 105 -16.86 7.53 -19.65
CA GLN A 105 -17.36 8.61 -18.81
C GLN A 105 -17.86 8.05 -17.48
N MET A 106 -17.71 8.83 -16.43
CA MET A 106 -18.32 8.57 -15.12
C MET A 106 -19.73 9.11 -15.06
N ALA A 107 -20.55 8.59 -14.15
CA ALA A 107 -21.77 9.28 -13.77
C ALA A 107 -21.41 10.65 -13.17
N PRO A 108 -22.24 11.70 -13.38
CA PRO A 108 -21.99 13.02 -12.83
C PRO A 108 -21.82 12.97 -11.29
N ILE A 109 -20.83 13.73 -10.79
CA ILE A 109 -20.51 13.83 -9.38
C ILE A 109 -21.02 15.17 -8.87
N SER A 110 -22.04 15.17 -8.01
CA SER A 110 -22.58 16.42 -7.43
C SER A 110 -21.53 17.10 -6.53
N GLY A 111 -21.67 18.41 -6.29
CA GLY A 111 -20.69 19.21 -5.56
C GLY A 111 -20.39 18.78 -4.12
N GLU A 112 -21.21 17.90 -3.55
CA GLU A 112 -21.06 17.37 -2.18
C GLU A 112 -20.63 15.90 -2.15
N LEU A 113 -20.50 15.26 -3.31
CA LEU A 113 -20.16 13.84 -3.42
C LEU A 113 -18.77 13.65 -3.99
N ASN A 114 -18.18 12.49 -3.69
CA ASN A 114 -16.93 12.04 -4.30
C ASN A 114 -17.24 11.10 -5.46
N GLY A 115 -16.42 11.18 -6.51
CA GLY A 115 -16.33 10.13 -7.51
C GLY A 115 -15.37 9.05 -7.08
N TYR A 116 -15.34 7.96 -7.83
CA TYR A 116 -14.33 6.94 -7.61
C TYR A 116 -13.93 6.24 -8.91
N THR A 117 -12.69 5.77 -8.90
CA THR A 117 -12.16 4.80 -9.84
C THR A 117 -11.59 3.64 -9.04
N LYS A 118 -12.07 2.44 -9.30
CA LYS A 118 -11.69 1.23 -8.57
C LYS A 118 -11.14 0.19 -9.53
N LEU A 119 -9.94 -0.28 -9.25
CA LEU A 119 -9.34 -1.43 -9.91
C LEU A 119 -9.63 -2.68 -9.08
N THR A 120 -10.17 -3.71 -9.70
CA THR A 120 -10.27 -5.06 -9.13
C THR A 120 -9.35 -5.96 -9.94
N VAL A 121 -8.50 -6.74 -9.26
CA VAL A 121 -7.56 -7.68 -9.90
C VAL A 121 -7.62 -9.05 -9.24
N TYR A 122 -7.43 -10.09 -10.06
CA TYR A 122 -7.24 -11.47 -9.65
C TYR A 122 -6.12 -12.07 -10.52
N PRO A 123 -4.91 -12.24 -9.98
CA PRO A 123 -3.74 -12.69 -10.74
C PRO A 123 -3.78 -14.16 -11.18
N ALA A 124 -4.74 -14.99 -10.70
CA ALA A 124 -4.90 -16.40 -11.05
C ALA A 124 -3.61 -17.24 -10.88
N GLY A 125 -2.91 -17.04 -9.77
CA GLY A 125 -1.62 -17.71 -9.48
C GLY A 125 -0.39 -17.04 -10.08
N GLY A 126 -0.54 -16.02 -10.93
CA GLY A 126 0.58 -15.27 -11.49
C GLY A 126 1.29 -14.40 -10.44
N THR A 127 2.62 -14.31 -10.52
CA THR A 127 3.46 -13.55 -9.58
C THR A 127 4.18 -12.37 -10.24
N GLN A 128 3.58 -11.80 -11.27
CA GLN A 128 4.12 -10.63 -11.97
C GLN A 128 3.68 -9.32 -11.29
N SER A 129 4.28 -8.22 -11.73
CA SER A 129 3.82 -6.87 -11.41
C SER A 129 3.21 -6.23 -12.64
N GLY A 130 2.21 -5.37 -12.42
CA GLY A 130 1.58 -4.61 -13.47
C GLY A 130 1.28 -3.18 -13.04
N GLU A 131 1.13 -2.31 -14.02
CA GLU A 131 0.80 -0.91 -13.81
C GLU A 131 -0.40 -0.53 -14.67
N LEU A 132 -1.37 0.11 -14.06
CA LEU A 132 -2.49 0.77 -14.74
C LEU A 132 -2.45 2.26 -14.43
N ARG A 133 -2.48 3.09 -15.47
CA ARG A 133 -2.65 4.55 -15.34
C ARG A 133 -3.90 4.99 -16.06
N ILE A 134 -4.70 5.77 -15.38
CA ILE A 134 -5.91 6.36 -15.93
C ILE A 134 -5.84 7.87 -15.74
N ARG A 135 -5.89 8.59 -16.86
CA ARG A 135 -6.13 10.02 -16.82
C ARG A 135 -7.61 10.26 -16.59
N VAL A 136 -7.93 11.06 -15.59
CA VAL A 136 -9.29 11.54 -15.30
C VAL A 136 -9.33 13.03 -15.62
N PHE A 137 -10.35 13.48 -16.32
CA PHE A 137 -10.44 14.87 -16.77
C PHE A 137 -11.89 15.36 -16.82
N ASN A 138 -12.05 16.65 -16.63
CA ASN A 138 -13.35 17.30 -16.78
C ASN A 138 -13.72 17.36 -18.26
N ILE A 139 -14.84 16.78 -18.65
CA ILE A 139 -15.30 16.72 -20.05
C ILE A 139 -15.53 18.12 -20.63
N ASN A 140 -16.01 19.04 -19.80
CA ASN A 140 -16.28 20.43 -20.21
C ASN A 140 -15.01 21.29 -20.28
N ASN A 141 -13.90 20.85 -19.66
CA ASN A 141 -12.60 21.48 -19.72
C ASN A 141 -11.49 20.41 -19.72
N PRO A 142 -11.15 19.79 -20.86
CA PRO A 142 -10.22 18.67 -20.92
C PRO A 142 -8.78 18.97 -20.45
N THR A 143 -8.42 20.24 -20.26
CA THR A 143 -7.14 20.62 -19.64
C THR A 143 -7.15 20.51 -18.12
N ASP A 144 -8.33 20.48 -17.53
CA ASP A 144 -8.58 20.22 -16.12
C ASP A 144 -8.65 18.71 -15.90
N GLY A 145 -7.54 18.10 -15.61
CA GLY A 145 -7.42 16.65 -15.43
C GLY A 145 -6.07 16.25 -14.84
N ASP A 146 -6.05 15.08 -14.28
CA ASP A 146 -4.88 14.50 -13.65
C ASP A 146 -4.89 12.98 -13.80
N THR A 147 -3.80 12.30 -13.43
CA THR A 147 -3.61 10.87 -13.65
C THR A 147 -3.56 10.12 -12.34
N CYS A 148 -4.37 9.07 -12.20
CA CYS A 148 -4.22 8.11 -11.12
C CYS A 148 -3.51 6.84 -11.60
N THR A 149 -2.76 6.22 -10.68
CA THR A 149 -1.88 5.08 -10.98
C THR A 149 -2.06 3.98 -9.94
N TRP A 150 -2.22 2.76 -10.42
CA TRP A 150 -2.09 1.54 -9.62
C TRP A 150 -0.84 0.79 -10.06
N ILE A 151 0.04 0.49 -9.10
CA ILE A 151 1.15 -0.45 -9.27
C ILE A 151 0.80 -1.66 -8.42
N VAL A 152 0.54 -2.78 -9.07
CA VAL A 152 0.07 -3.99 -8.42
C VAL A 152 1.18 -5.04 -8.50
N ASN A 153 1.62 -5.54 -7.36
CA ASN A 153 2.59 -6.61 -7.28
C ASN A 153 1.88 -7.87 -6.81
N SER A 154 1.71 -8.84 -7.69
CA SER A 154 1.26 -10.15 -7.27
C SER A 154 2.42 -10.88 -6.62
N VAL A 155 2.37 -10.96 -5.32
CA VAL A 155 3.33 -11.71 -4.52
C VAL A 155 2.64 -12.98 -4.05
N ALA A 156 3.26 -14.13 -4.32
CA ALA A 156 2.84 -15.34 -3.64
C ALA A 156 2.75 -14.98 -2.16
N ALA A 157 1.60 -15.20 -1.56
CA ALA A 157 1.50 -15.02 -0.13
C ALA A 157 2.72 -15.76 0.44
N ILE A 158 3.64 -15.01 1.04
CA ILE A 158 4.51 -15.61 2.02
C ILE A 158 3.52 -15.93 3.14
N GLY A 159 2.69 -16.95 2.89
CA GLY A 159 1.97 -17.60 3.95
C GLY A 159 3.06 -17.92 4.93
N VAL A 160 2.93 -17.45 6.17
CA VAL A 160 3.38 -18.32 7.25
C VAL A 160 2.78 -19.65 6.81
N ASN A 161 3.61 -20.57 6.30
CA ASN A 161 3.18 -21.95 6.16
C ASN A 161 2.57 -22.23 7.53
N GLU A 162 1.22 -22.23 7.62
CA GLU A 162 0.63 -22.95 8.71
C GLU A 162 1.27 -24.29 8.55
N ILE A 163 2.26 -24.52 9.40
CA ILE A 163 2.96 -25.79 9.48
C ILE A 163 1.78 -26.73 9.59
N GLU A 164 1.48 -27.44 8.46
CA GLU A 164 0.39 -28.40 8.45
C GLU A 164 0.56 -29.10 9.77
N SER A 165 -0.43 -28.97 10.67
CA SER A 165 -0.20 -29.33 12.04
C SER A 165 -0.04 -30.85 12.00
N ASN A 166 1.18 -31.27 11.67
CA ASN A 166 1.61 -32.65 11.84
C ASN A 166 1.14 -32.96 13.25
N SER A 167 0.13 -33.82 13.34
CA SER A 167 -0.73 -33.98 14.49
C SER A 167 0.14 -34.20 15.75
N CYS A 168 0.55 -33.11 16.38
CA CYS A 168 1.26 -33.16 17.64
C CYS A 168 0.25 -33.00 18.77
N GLN A 169 0.25 -33.93 19.68
CA GLN A 169 -0.58 -33.91 20.88
C GLN A 169 0.30 -33.85 22.11
N LEU A 170 -0.14 -33.07 23.08
CA LEU A 170 0.47 -32.95 24.41
C LEU A 170 -0.53 -33.41 25.46
N PHE A 171 -0.18 -34.44 26.24
CA PHE A 171 -1.09 -34.94 27.26
C PHE A 171 -0.32 -35.48 28.49
N PRO A 172 -0.89 -35.29 29.69
CA PRO A 172 -2.00 -34.40 29.96
C PRO A 172 -1.62 -32.94 29.68
N ASN A 173 -2.61 -32.16 29.31
CA ASN A 173 -2.45 -30.71 29.20
C ASN A 173 -3.77 -30.07 29.66
N PRO A 174 -3.82 -29.42 30.84
CA PRO A 174 -2.71 -29.07 31.73
C PRO A 174 -1.95 -30.25 32.37
N SER A 175 -0.70 -29.97 32.76
CA SER A 175 0.24 -30.94 33.31
C SER A 175 0.95 -30.39 34.56
N THR A 176 1.55 -31.26 35.39
CA THR A 176 2.29 -30.88 36.59
C THR A 176 3.74 -31.33 36.59
N GLU A 177 4.02 -32.59 36.32
CA GLU A 177 5.38 -33.16 36.37
C GLU A 177 5.91 -33.64 35.05
N PHE A 178 5.06 -34.24 34.22
CA PHE A 178 5.42 -34.81 32.93
C PHE A 178 4.38 -34.49 31.87
N VAL A 179 4.83 -34.32 30.64
CA VAL A 179 4.00 -34.22 29.45
C VAL A 179 4.45 -35.27 28.44
N ASN A 180 3.50 -36.02 27.92
CA ASN A 180 3.75 -36.92 26.78
C ASN A 180 3.52 -36.13 25.51
N ILE A 181 4.44 -36.30 24.57
CA ILE A 181 4.43 -35.68 23.26
C ILE A 181 4.23 -36.80 22.26
N GLU A 182 3.15 -36.78 21.51
CA GLU A 182 2.90 -37.66 20.37
C GLU A 182 2.84 -36.79 19.10
N SER A 183 3.57 -37.19 18.09
CA SER A 183 3.66 -36.50 16.81
C SER A 183 3.43 -37.44 15.64
N GLY A 184 2.77 -36.95 14.61
CA GLY A 184 2.61 -37.69 13.34
C GLY A 184 3.91 -37.81 12.52
N SER A 185 4.97 -37.09 12.91
CA SER A 185 6.30 -37.13 12.31
C SER A 185 7.36 -37.27 13.37
N GLU A 186 8.51 -37.82 13.02
CA GLU A 186 9.68 -37.97 13.91
C GLU A 186 10.32 -36.60 14.19
N PHE A 187 10.82 -36.41 15.41
CA PHE A 187 11.55 -35.25 15.86
C PHE A 187 12.84 -35.65 16.58
N ASP A 188 13.84 -34.78 16.49
CA ASP A 188 15.16 -34.98 17.09
C ASP A 188 15.50 -33.98 18.19
N LYS A 189 14.68 -32.90 18.33
CA LYS A 189 14.84 -31.90 19.38
C LYS A 189 13.49 -31.33 19.84
N ILE A 190 13.42 -31.06 21.15
CA ILE A 190 12.30 -30.42 21.82
C ILE A 190 12.78 -29.14 22.47
N GLU A 191 12.03 -28.06 22.29
CA GLU A 191 12.23 -26.83 23.07
C GLU A 191 10.95 -26.42 23.77
N ILE A 192 11.07 -25.93 25.00
CA ILE A 192 10.00 -25.21 25.69
C ILE A 192 10.42 -23.75 25.80
N VAL A 193 9.54 -22.86 25.31
CA VAL A 193 9.76 -21.42 25.36
C VAL A 193 8.62 -20.74 26.14
N ASP A 194 8.92 -19.63 26.78
CA ASP A 194 7.89 -18.78 27.37
C ASP A 194 7.20 -17.91 26.30
N LEU A 195 6.18 -17.15 26.68
CA LEU A 195 5.45 -16.27 25.78
C LEU A 195 6.28 -15.10 25.23
N GLN A 196 7.46 -14.84 25.80
CA GLN A 196 8.45 -13.87 25.30
C GLN A 196 9.46 -14.50 24.33
N GLY A 197 9.34 -15.81 24.06
CA GLY A 197 10.23 -16.55 23.16
C GLY A 197 11.55 -17.00 23.80
N ARG A 198 11.74 -16.84 25.12
CA ARG A 198 12.95 -17.30 25.81
C ARG A 198 12.90 -18.82 25.96
N ILE A 199 13.99 -19.48 25.56
CA ILE A 199 14.13 -20.93 25.68
C ILE A 199 14.41 -21.28 27.15
N LEU A 200 13.54 -22.10 27.73
CA LEU A 200 13.66 -22.59 29.10
C LEU A 200 14.17 -24.02 29.17
N VAL A 201 13.79 -24.83 28.18
CA VAL A 201 14.25 -26.20 28.00
C VAL A 201 14.64 -26.37 26.53
N SER A 202 15.78 -26.99 26.28
CA SER A 202 16.18 -27.46 24.95
C SER A 202 16.80 -28.84 25.13
N GLN A 203 16.18 -29.85 24.54
CA GLN A 203 16.58 -31.25 24.70
C GLN A 203 16.65 -31.92 23.33
N LYS A 204 17.83 -32.49 23.02
CA LYS A 204 17.99 -33.41 21.89
C LYS A 204 17.50 -34.79 22.32
N VAL A 205 16.83 -35.46 21.41
CA VAL A 205 16.32 -36.84 21.58
C VAL A 205 16.76 -37.66 20.37
N ALA A 206 16.75 -38.97 20.50
CA ALA A 206 16.86 -39.80 19.32
C ALA A 206 15.59 -39.63 18.47
N GLU A 207 15.70 -39.67 17.15
CA GLU A 207 14.55 -39.56 16.27
C GLU A 207 13.39 -40.43 16.76
N THR A 208 12.29 -39.79 17.10
CA THR A 208 11.12 -40.44 17.69
C THR A 208 9.84 -39.65 17.40
N SER A 209 8.74 -40.35 17.33
CA SER A 209 7.40 -39.71 17.27
C SER A 209 6.72 -39.61 18.65
N ASN A 210 7.33 -40.20 19.69
CA ASN A 210 6.75 -40.22 21.05
C ASN A 210 7.85 -39.95 22.08
N PHE A 211 7.59 -39.01 23.00
CA PHE A 211 8.57 -38.68 24.03
C PHE A 211 7.84 -38.19 25.31
N GLN A 212 8.30 -38.65 26.49
CA GLN A 212 7.86 -38.12 27.75
C GLN A 212 8.87 -37.12 28.28
N LEU A 213 8.44 -35.87 28.43
CA LEU A 213 9.28 -34.79 28.91
C LEU A 213 8.96 -34.45 30.36
N ASN A 214 10.02 -34.39 31.20
CA ASN A 214 9.92 -33.95 32.57
C ASN A 214 9.88 -32.43 32.62
N ILE A 215 8.82 -31.87 33.19
CA ILE A 215 8.55 -30.44 33.34
C ILE A 215 8.48 -29.96 34.78
N SER A 216 8.76 -30.81 35.76
CA SER A 216 8.66 -30.52 37.19
C SER A 216 9.48 -29.33 37.69
N LYS A 217 10.48 -28.87 36.90
CA LYS A 217 11.29 -27.68 37.20
C LYS A 217 10.72 -26.39 36.69
N LEU A 218 9.68 -26.44 35.85
CA LEU A 218 9.01 -25.27 35.30
C LEU A 218 7.94 -24.80 36.27
N LYS A 219 7.74 -23.48 36.31
CA LYS A 219 6.68 -22.87 37.12
C LYS A 219 5.33 -23.00 36.45
N SER A 220 4.27 -22.93 37.25
CA SER A 220 2.89 -22.80 36.74
C SER A 220 2.74 -21.61 35.84
N ALA A 221 2.53 -21.83 34.54
CA ALA A 221 2.34 -20.83 33.49
C ALA A 221 1.96 -21.48 32.15
N ASN A 222 1.73 -20.64 31.14
CA ASN A 222 1.58 -21.05 29.74
C ASN A 222 2.93 -21.01 29.01
N TYR A 223 3.21 -22.06 28.28
CA TYR A 223 4.43 -22.25 27.50
C TYR A 223 4.11 -22.69 26.10
N ILE A 224 5.12 -22.65 25.23
CA ILE A 224 5.06 -23.20 23.88
C ILE A 224 6.08 -24.31 23.78
N VAL A 225 5.64 -25.50 23.42
CA VAL A 225 6.51 -26.64 23.04
C VAL A 225 6.75 -26.56 21.54
N ARG A 226 8.01 -26.62 21.13
CA ARG A 226 8.44 -26.67 19.72
C ARG A 226 9.14 -27.98 19.46
N LEU A 227 8.75 -28.64 18.36
CA LEU A 227 9.39 -29.86 17.88
C LEU A 227 10.20 -29.56 16.64
N PHE A 228 11.41 -30.12 16.57
CA PHE A 228 12.32 -29.90 15.49
C PHE A 228 12.66 -31.23 14.79
N ASN A 229 12.88 -31.14 13.49
CA ASN A 229 13.57 -32.15 12.70
C ASN A 229 14.80 -31.44 12.07
N GLY A 230 16.00 -31.80 12.53
CA GLY A 230 17.22 -31.06 12.22
C GLY A 230 17.22 -29.63 12.76
N GLN A 231 17.18 -28.64 11.89
CA GLN A 231 17.12 -27.22 12.29
C GLN A 231 15.74 -26.57 12.14
N GLU A 232 14.79 -27.25 11.55
CA GLU A 232 13.46 -26.72 11.26
C GLU A 232 12.46 -27.06 12.36
N VAL A 233 11.67 -26.05 12.76
CA VAL A 233 10.51 -26.23 13.62
C VAL A 233 9.37 -26.71 12.75
N PHE A 234 8.90 -27.93 12.94
CA PHE A 234 7.77 -28.45 12.17
C PHE A 234 6.47 -28.54 12.98
N SER A 235 6.53 -28.34 14.30
CA SER A 235 5.33 -28.29 15.14
C SER A 235 5.51 -27.38 16.33
N SER A 236 4.43 -26.71 16.73
CA SER A 236 4.35 -25.83 17.88
C SER A 236 3.02 -26.02 18.59
N LYS A 237 3.02 -26.25 19.92
CA LYS A 237 1.80 -26.45 20.71
C LYS A 237 1.88 -25.75 22.06
N ASN A 238 0.73 -25.26 22.52
CA ASN A 238 0.62 -24.66 23.84
C ASN A 238 0.64 -25.75 24.91
N LEU A 239 1.43 -25.52 25.96
CA LEU A 239 1.51 -26.32 27.16
C LEU A 239 1.11 -25.49 28.37
N ILE A 240 0.15 -25.94 29.14
CA ILE A 240 -0.29 -25.33 30.39
C ILE A 240 0.29 -26.15 31.51
N ILE A 241 1.06 -25.52 32.41
CA ILE A 241 1.59 -26.14 33.61
C ILE A 241 0.84 -25.59 34.81
N ASN A 242 0.28 -26.47 35.60
CA ASN A 242 -0.36 -26.15 36.88
C ASN A 242 0.52 -26.61 38.04
N ASP A 243 0.26 -26.06 39.24
CA ASP A 243 0.85 -26.52 40.53
C ASP A 243 0.25 -27.85 40.97
#